data_18c616ddb96c2ecde4bf30f91d6983a2
#
_entry.id   18c616ddb96c2ecde4bf30f91d6983a2
#
_cell.length_a   1.000
_cell.length_b   1.000
_cell.length_c   1.000
_cell.angle_alpha   90.00
_cell.angle_beta   90.00
_cell.angle_gamma   90.00
#
_symmetry.space_group_name_H-M   'P 1'
#
loop_
_entity.id
_entity.type
_entity.pdbx_description
1 polymer ?
#
loop_
_entity_poly.entity_id
_entity_poly.type
_entity_poly.pdbx_seq_one_letter_code
_entity_poly.pdbx_strand_id
1 'polypeptide(L)'
;FPHRLSGGQRQRVMIAMAIACRPDLLIADEPTTALDVTVQAEILRLLGELQRQIDMGIVLITHDFGVVAQVADRVAVMRDGRIVEQADKAAILYQPRVAYTRQLLAALPENLTPPSRGPIATAPEPLLRVTDLVVHFPVRKGFLRRTVDRIKAVDGVDLAIQRGQV
;
A
#
# COMPACT_ATOMS: atom_id res chain seq x y z
N PHE A 1 6.85 -1.22 -23.67
CA PHE A 1 6.40 0.16 -23.40
C PHE A 1 5.92 0.23 -21.95
N PRO A 2 6.17 1.36 -21.23
CA PRO A 2 5.84 1.50 -19.81
C PRO A 2 4.39 1.20 -19.43
N HIS A 3 3.44 1.52 -20.32
CA HIS A 3 2.01 1.26 -20.10
C HIS A 3 1.62 -0.23 -20.11
N ARG A 4 2.53 -1.12 -20.52
CA ARG A 4 2.32 -2.59 -20.54
C ARG A 4 2.87 -3.27 -19.29
N LEU A 5 3.58 -2.54 -18.46
CA LEU A 5 4.14 -3.04 -17.21
C LEU A 5 3.11 -2.91 -16.07
N SER A 6 3.10 -3.89 -15.17
CA SER A 6 2.35 -3.79 -13.90
C SER A 6 2.93 -2.67 -13.02
N GLY A 7 2.19 -2.23 -11.99
CA GLY A 7 2.67 -1.24 -11.02
C GLY A 7 4.01 -1.64 -10.40
N GLY A 8 4.12 -2.86 -9.89
CA GLY A 8 5.36 -3.37 -9.30
C GLY A 8 6.52 -3.50 -10.28
N GLN A 9 6.25 -3.87 -11.56
CA GLN A 9 7.27 -3.89 -12.60
C GLN A 9 7.80 -2.48 -12.90
N ARG A 10 6.92 -1.49 -13.01
CA ARG A 10 7.32 -0.08 -13.20
C ARG A 10 8.17 0.41 -12.03
N GLN A 11 7.76 0.08 -10.79
CA GLN A 11 8.51 0.48 -9.60
C GLN A 11 9.92 -0.12 -9.58
N ARG A 12 10.07 -1.41 -9.93
CA ARG A 12 11.38 -2.06 -10.03
C ARG A 12 12.28 -1.41 -11.09
N VAL A 13 11.71 -0.99 -12.24
CA VAL A 13 12.44 -0.25 -13.27
C VAL A 13 12.89 1.11 -12.73
N MET A 14 12.03 1.86 -12.04
CA MET A 14 12.38 3.15 -11.44
C MET A 14 13.49 3.00 -10.40
N ILE A 15 13.44 1.98 -9.53
CA ILE A 15 14.50 1.68 -8.57
C ILE A 15 15.80 1.37 -9.31
N ALA A 16 15.78 0.50 -10.33
CA ALA A 16 16.97 0.16 -11.10
C ALA A 16 17.61 1.40 -11.76
N MET A 17 16.80 2.31 -12.27
CA MET A 17 17.29 3.59 -12.84
C MET A 17 17.92 4.47 -11.76
N ALA A 18 17.31 4.58 -10.57
CA ALA A 18 17.80 5.41 -9.47
C ALA A 18 19.16 4.91 -8.91
N ILE A 19 19.39 3.59 -8.88
CA ILE A 19 20.61 3.00 -8.36
C ILE A 19 21.69 2.76 -9.42
N ALA A 20 21.39 3.00 -10.71
CA ALA A 20 22.31 2.70 -11.81
C ALA A 20 23.71 3.36 -11.66
N CYS A 21 23.74 4.56 -11.07
CA CYS A 21 24.99 5.31 -10.81
C CYS A 21 25.61 5.04 -9.43
N ARG A 22 25.14 4.03 -8.68
CA ARG A 22 25.60 3.71 -7.32
C ARG A 22 25.58 4.92 -6.39
N PRO A 23 24.44 5.51 -6.09
CA PRO A 23 24.36 6.68 -5.23
C PRO A 23 24.70 6.34 -3.77
N ASP A 24 25.26 7.29 -3.03
CA ASP A 24 25.46 7.16 -1.57
C ASP A 24 24.13 7.33 -0.80
N LEU A 25 23.15 8.00 -1.39
CA LEU A 25 21.83 8.26 -0.81
C LEU A 25 20.72 8.09 -1.83
N LEU A 26 19.71 7.30 -1.48
CA LEU A 26 18.46 7.15 -2.23
C LEU A 26 17.32 7.87 -1.49
N ILE A 27 16.63 8.75 -2.17
CA ILE A 27 15.37 9.36 -1.67
C ILE A 27 14.20 8.64 -2.35
N ALA A 28 13.39 7.96 -1.56
CA ALA A 28 12.21 7.21 -2.00
C ALA A 28 10.96 7.88 -1.45
N ASP A 29 10.27 8.63 -2.32
CA ASP A 29 9.03 9.32 -1.98
C ASP A 29 7.85 8.45 -2.34
N GLU A 30 7.14 7.96 -1.33
CA GLU A 30 6.00 7.03 -1.42
C GLU A 30 6.23 5.86 -2.40
N PRO A 31 7.32 5.08 -2.26
CA PRO A 31 7.72 4.10 -3.27
C PRO A 31 6.76 2.93 -3.43
N THR A 32 5.78 2.79 -2.55
CA THR A 32 4.80 1.70 -2.55
C THR A 32 3.37 2.17 -2.78
N THR A 33 3.15 3.45 -3.06
CA THR A 33 1.81 4.00 -3.34
C THR A 33 1.17 3.30 -4.55
N ALA A 34 -0.11 2.96 -4.41
CA ALA A 34 -0.91 2.24 -5.42
C ALA A 34 -0.42 0.81 -5.76
N LEU A 35 0.37 0.20 -4.88
CA LEU A 35 0.72 -1.22 -4.96
C LEU A 35 -0.16 -2.02 -3.97
N ASP A 36 -0.44 -3.27 -4.32
CA ASP A 36 -1.03 -4.20 -3.36
C ASP A 36 -0.04 -4.58 -2.26
N VAL A 37 -0.54 -5.07 -1.12
CA VAL A 37 0.26 -5.36 0.08
C VAL A 37 1.41 -6.33 -0.20
N THR A 38 1.19 -7.31 -1.06
CA THR A 38 2.21 -8.32 -1.40
C THR A 38 3.35 -7.69 -2.19
N VAL A 39 3.02 -6.93 -3.22
CA VAL A 39 4.02 -6.21 -4.05
C VAL A 39 4.73 -5.13 -3.24
N GLN A 40 4.01 -4.43 -2.35
CA GLN A 40 4.61 -3.48 -1.41
C GLN A 40 5.71 -4.15 -0.57
N ALA A 41 5.42 -5.29 0.06
CA ALA A 41 6.40 -6.03 0.88
C ALA A 41 7.63 -6.46 0.06
N GLU A 42 7.42 -6.90 -1.19
CA GLU A 42 8.52 -7.27 -2.10
C GLU A 42 9.42 -6.07 -2.45
N ILE A 43 8.83 -4.89 -2.71
CA ILE A 43 9.60 -3.67 -3.01
C ILE A 43 10.41 -3.21 -1.79
N LEU A 44 9.83 -3.23 -0.60
CA LEU A 44 10.54 -2.86 0.63
C LEU A 44 11.69 -3.82 0.93
N ARG A 45 11.48 -5.12 0.74
CA ARG A 45 12.53 -6.12 0.88
C ARG A 45 13.67 -5.88 -0.12
N LEU A 46 13.34 -5.61 -1.40
CA LEU A 46 14.30 -5.29 -2.44
C LEU A 46 15.13 -4.06 -2.07
N LEU A 47 14.51 -2.97 -1.61
CA LEU A 47 15.21 -1.76 -1.17
C LEU A 47 16.19 -2.06 -0.03
N GLY A 48 15.80 -2.84 0.97
CA GLY A 48 16.68 -3.24 2.07
C GLY A 48 17.83 -4.15 1.63
N GLU A 49 17.64 -5.01 0.64
CA GLU A 49 18.71 -5.82 0.06
C GLU A 49 19.73 -4.95 -0.70
N LEU A 50 19.22 -4.05 -1.55
CA LEU A 50 20.07 -3.12 -2.31
C LEU A 50 20.86 -2.18 -1.39
N GLN A 51 20.22 -1.67 -0.33
CA GLN A 51 20.88 -0.85 0.68
C GLN A 51 22.14 -1.53 1.23
N ARG A 52 21.99 -2.81 1.63
CA ARG A 52 23.12 -3.59 2.17
C ARG A 52 24.18 -3.92 1.13
N GLN A 53 23.78 -4.18 -0.12
CA GLN A 53 24.70 -4.56 -1.20
C GLN A 53 25.61 -3.43 -1.67
N ILE A 54 25.08 -2.20 -1.71
CA ILE A 54 25.82 -1.03 -2.21
C ILE A 54 26.15 -0.01 -1.12
N ASP A 55 25.86 -0.34 0.14
CA ASP A 55 26.18 0.47 1.33
C ASP A 55 25.66 1.91 1.23
N MET A 56 24.40 2.09 0.77
CA MET A 56 23.79 3.39 0.60
C MET A 56 22.83 3.74 1.74
N GLY A 57 22.68 5.03 2.05
CA GLY A 57 21.60 5.54 2.88
C GLY A 57 20.25 5.54 2.13
N ILE A 58 19.16 5.34 2.84
CA ILE A 58 17.80 5.52 2.27
C ILE A 58 17.03 6.52 3.12
N VAL A 59 16.49 7.56 2.49
CA VAL A 59 15.44 8.42 3.04
C VAL A 59 14.13 7.95 2.45
N LEU A 60 13.29 7.34 3.28
CA LEU A 60 11.97 6.86 2.89
C LEU A 60 10.91 7.86 3.36
N ILE A 61 10.14 8.42 2.44
CA ILE A 61 8.99 9.29 2.73
C ILE A 61 7.74 8.45 2.57
N THR A 62 6.93 8.36 3.62
CA THR A 62 5.68 7.58 3.60
C THR A 62 4.71 8.11 4.67
N HIS A 63 3.42 7.92 4.42
CA HIS A 63 2.37 8.12 5.42
C HIS A 63 1.94 6.81 6.10
N ASP A 64 2.53 5.68 5.71
CA ASP A 64 2.22 4.34 6.22
C ASP A 64 3.12 3.96 7.40
N PHE A 65 2.58 4.00 8.61
CA PHE A 65 3.31 3.60 9.83
C PHE A 65 3.67 2.11 9.86
N GLY A 66 2.92 1.25 9.16
CA GLY A 66 3.27 -0.17 9.00
C GLY A 66 4.60 -0.32 8.25
N VAL A 67 4.78 0.47 7.20
CA VAL A 67 6.06 0.54 6.46
C VAL A 67 7.18 1.05 7.37
N VAL A 68 6.93 2.14 8.10
CA VAL A 68 7.92 2.71 9.04
C VAL A 68 8.33 1.67 10.09
N ALA A 69 7.37 0.97 10.69
CA ALA A 69 7.64 -0.06 11.70
C ALA A 69 8.51 -1.20 11.15
N GLN A 70 8.33 -1.55 9.87
CA GLN A 70 9.04 -2.65 9.24
C GLN A 70 10.49 -2.31 8.87
N VAL A 71 10.73 -1.14 8.26
CA VAL A 71 12.02 -0.88 7.58
C VAL A 71 12.86 0.25 8.18
N ALA A 72 12.26 1.17 8.96
CA ALA A 72 13.01 2.34 9.44
C ALA A 72 13.91 2.01 10.63
N ASP A 73 15.06 2.68 10.73
CA ASP A 73 15.90 2.74 11.92
C ASP A 73 15.57 4.00 12.73
N ARG A 74 15.47 5.14 12.05
CA ARG A 74 15.14 6.45 12.63
C ARG A 74 13.95 7.05 11.91
N VAL A 75 13.17 7.85 12.61
CA VAL A 75 11.94 8.47 12.09
C VAL A 75 11.96 9.96 12.36
N ALA A 76 11.60 10.74 11.35
CA ALA A 76 11.31 12.17 11.45
C ALA A 76 9.84 12.40 11.11
N VAL A 77 9.05 12.89 12.07
CA VAL A 77 7.66 13.27 11.87
C VAL A 77 7.61 14.72 11.40
N MET A 78 6.93 14.94 10.27
CA MET A 78 6.78 16.27 9.68
C MET A 78 5.35 16.78 9.82
N ARG A 79 5.23 18.10 10.02
CA ARG A 79 3.96 18.83 9.97
C ARG A 79 4.20 20.24 9.43
N ASP A 80 3.37 20.67 8.50
CA ASP A 80 3.41 22.01 7.90
C ASP A 80 4.83 22.41 7.40
N GLY A 81 5.51 21.45 6.75
CA GLY A 81 6.86 21.63 6.19
C GLY A 81 8.00 21.66 7.22
N ARG A 82 7.74 21.31 8.49
CA ARG A 82 8.74 21.29 9.58
C ARG A 82 8.82 19.93 10.23
N ILE A 83 10.03 19.54 10.63
CA ILE A 83 10.22 18.35 11.49
C ILE A 83 9.75 18.75 12.91
N VAL A 84 8.73 18.08 13.42
CA VAL A 84 8.16 18.31 14.74
C VAL A 84 8.69 17.33 15.78
N GLU A 85 9.10 16.12 15.36
CA GLU A 85 9.71 15.13 16.22
C GLU A 85 10.68 14.27 15.40
N GLN A 86 11.82 13.91 15.99
CA GLN A 86 12.78 12.99 15.38
C GLN A 86 13.44 12.14 16.45
N ALA A 87 13.41 10.82 16.27
CA ALA A 87 14.06 9.87 17.18
C ALA A 87 14.24 8.50 16.50
N ASP A 88 14.78 7.55 17.23
CA ASP A 88 14.80 6.16 16.83
C ASP A 88 13.37 5.63 16.69
N LYS A 89 13.16 4.69 15.78
CA LYS A 89 11.85 4.09 15.48
C LYS A 89 11.07 3.71 16.74
N ALA A 90 11.72 3.01 17.68
CA ALA A 90 11.05 2.55 18.90
C ALA A 90 10.53 3.71 19.75
N ALA A 91 11.29 4.80 19.87
CA ALA A 91 10.87 5.98 20.64
C ALA A 91 9.65 6.66 20.00
N ILE A 92 9.63 6.80 18.67
CA ILE A 92 8.49 7.38 17.94
C ILE A 92 7.24 6.51 18.07
N LEU A 93 7.36 5.19 17.89
CA LEU A 93 6.19 4.30 17.87
C LEU A 93 5.61 4.03 19.25
N TYR A 94 6.45 3.91 20.28
CA TYR A 94 5.99 3.49 21.62
C TYR A 94 6.02 4.58 22.69
N GLN A 95 6.82 5.63 22.50
CA GLN A 95 7.00 6.70 23.49
C GLN A 95 7.07 8.10 22.84
N PRO A 96 6.10 8.46 21.98
CA PRO A 96 6.10 9.75 21.29
C PRO A 96 5.97 10.90 22.29
N ARG A 97 6.83 11.90 22.16
CA ARG A 97 6.88 13.07 23.06
C ARG A 97 5.94 14.18 22.62
N VAL A 98 5.75 14.32 21.29
CA VAL A 98 4.95 15.40 20.71
C VAL A 98 3.48 14.98 20.59
N ALA A 99 2.58 15.88 20.97
CA ALA A 99 1.14 15.62 20.94
C ALA A 99 0.64 15.25 19.54
N TYR A 100 1.18 15.87 18.49
CA TYR A 100 0.84 15.57 17.11
C TYR A 100 1.19 14.12 16.73
N THR A 101 2.39 13.66 17.08
CA THR A 101 2.81 12.26 16.83
C THR A 101 1.88 11.28 17.53
N ARG A 102 1.50 11.57 18.78
CA ARG A 102 0.52 10.75 19.53
C ARG A 102 -0.84 10.68 18.83
N GLN A 103 -1.32 11.82 18.31
CA GLN A 103 -2.58 11.87 17.56
C GLN A 103 -2.51 11.06 16.26
N LEU A 104 -1.41 11.13 15.52
CA LEU A 104 -1.21 10.33 14.32
C LEU A 104 -1.25 8.83 14.62
N LEU A 105 -0.52 8.39 15.64
CA LEU A 105 -0.48 6.99 16.05
C LEU A 105 -1.84 6.50 16.58
N ALA A 106 -2.56 7.33 17.31
CA ALA A 106 -3.89 6.99 17.81
C ALA A 106 -4.94 6.86 16.70
N ALA A 107 -4.72 7.53 15.55
CA ALA A 107 -5.60 7.47 14.39
C ALA A 107 -5.34 6.24 13.50
N LEU A 108 -4.31 5.43 13.79
CA LEU A 108 -4.07 4.19 13.04
C LEU A 108 -5.23 3.21 13.21
N PRO A 109 -5.66 2.52 12.14
CA PRO A 109 -6.77 1.57 12.18
C PRO A 109 -6.63 0.50 13.28
N GLU A 110 -5.41 0.08 13.56
CA GLU A 110 -5.07 -0.93 14.58
C GLU A 110 -5.38 -0.43 16.01
N ASN A 111 -5.34 0.87 16.24
CA ASN A 111 -5.61 1.52 17.52
C ASN A 111 -7.05 2.02 17.65
N LEU A 112 -7.83 1.99 16.55
CA LEU A 112 -9.22 2.39 16.58
C LEU A 112 -10.07 1.24 17.13
N THR A 113 -10.74 1.48 18.25
CA THR A 113 -11.79 0.56 18.71
C THR A 113 -12.93 0.59 17.68
N PRO A 114 -13.27 -0.52 17.03
CA PRO A 114 -14.40 -0.54 16.12
C PRO A 114 -15.66 -0.03 16.84
N PRO A 115 -16.44 0.84 16.22
CA PRO A 115 -17.71 1.24 16.85
C PRO A 115 -18.54 -0.01 17.11
N SER A 116 -19.03 -0.16 18.34
CA SER A 116 -19.95 -1.26 18.70
C SER A 116 -21.18 -1.14 17.80
N ARG A 117 -21.25 -1.99 16.80
CA ARG A 117 -22.46 -2.12 15.98
C ARG A 117 -23.42 -3.04 16.72
N GLY A 118 -24.60 -2.56 17.01
CA GLY A 118 -25.71 -3.41 17.44
C GLY A 118 -25.96 -4.55 16.46
N PRO A 119 -26.76 -5.57 16.83
CA PRO A 119 -27.10 -6.66 15.94
C PRO A 119 -27.66 -6.11 14.61
N ILE A 120 -27.04 -6.52 13.51
CA ILE A 120 -27.57 -6.19 12.17
C ILE A 120 -28.96 -6.84 12.07
N ALA A 121 -30.00 -6.03 11.96
CA ALA A 121 -31.34 -6.55 11.74
C ALA A 121 -31.34 -7.35 10.43
N THR A 122 -31.51 -8.67 10.53
CA THR A 122 -31.72 -9.53 9.38
C THR A 122 -33.10 -9.25 8.79
N ALA A 123 -33.15 -8.34 7.83
CA ALA A 123 -34.36 -8.16 7.06
C ALA A 123 -34.60 -9.40 6.17
N PRO A 124 -35.85 -9.77 5.90
CA PRO A 124 -36.19 -10.94 5.05
C PRO A 124 -35.61 -10.81 3.63
N GLU A 125 -35.36 -9.58 3.17
CA GLU A 125 -34.73 -9.32 1.88
C GLU A 125 -33.44 -8.50 2.06
N PRO A 126 -32.33 -8.90 1.42
CA PRO A 126 -31.10 -8.12 1.43
C PRO A 126 -31.27 -6.81 0.65
N LEU A 127 -30.54 -5.75 1.06
CA LEU A 127 -30.49 -4.47 0.35
C LEU A 127 -29.96 -4.62 -1.07
N LEU A 128 -28.97 -5.50 -1.24
CA LEU A 128 -28.38 -5.88 -2.52
C LEU A 128 -28.19 -7.39 -2.55
N ARG A 129 -28.64 -8.01 -3.63
CA ARG A 129 -28.32 -9.40 -3.95
C ARG A 129 -27.67 -9.44 -5.32
N VAL A 130 -26.51 -10.03 -5.40
CA VAL A 130 -25.78 -10.29 -6.65
C VAL A 130 -25.70 -11.79 -6.81
N THR A 131 -26.07 -12.28 -7.99
CA THR A 131 -26.05 -13.71 -8.31
C THR A 131 -25.26 -13.89 -9.59
N ASP A 132 -24.33 -14.85 -9.60
CA ASP A 132 -23.50 -15.22 -10.74
C ASP A 132 -22.80 -14.00 -11.41
N LEU A 133 -22.17 -13.13 -10.58
CA LEU A 133 -21.44 -11.96 -11.10
C LEU A 133 -20.25 -12.43 -11.92
N VAL A 134 -20.25 -12.04 -13.19
CA VAL A 134 -19.17 -12.35 -14.14
C VAL A 134 -18.62 -11.06 -14.74
N VAL A 135 -17.30 -10.84 -14.59
CA VAL A 135 -16.57 -9.72 -15.22
C VAL A 135 -15.35 -10.26 -15.92
N HIS A 136 -15.41 -10.33 -17.25
CA HIS A 136 -14.30 -10.83 -18.09
C HIS A 136 -13.79 -9.72 -19.01
N PHE A 137 -12.47 -9.50 -19.01
CA PHE A 137 -11.81 -8.53 -19.88
C PHE A 137 -11.23 -9.23 -21.12
N PRO A 138 -11.58 -8.80 -22.35
CA PRO A 138 -11.06 -9.43 -23.57
C PRO A 138 -9.57 -9.11 -23.77
N VAL A 139 -8.75 -10.14 -23.97
CA VAL A 139 -7.35 -10.01 -24.40
C VAL A 139 -7.33 -9.96 -25.93
N ARG A 140 -6.99 -8.80 -26.48
CA ARG A 140 -6.93 -8.56 -27.92
C ARG A 140 -5.49 -8.63 -28.41
N LYS A 141 -5.22 -9.43 -29.47
CA LYS A 141 -3.90 -9.54 -30.12
C LYS A 141 -3.99 -9.28 -31.63
N GLY A 142 -2.84 -8.90 -32.20
CA GLY A 142 -2.67 -8.67 -33.66
C GLY A 142 -3.19 -7.31 -34.14
N PHE A 143 -2.89 -7.00 -35.43
CA PHE A 143 -3.24 -5.74 -36.07
C PHE A 143 -4.76 -5.53 -36.16
N LEU A 144 -5.54 -6.59 -36.32
CA LEU A 144 -7.02 -6.56 -36.35
C LEU A 144 -7.67 -6.63 -34.98
N ARG A 145 -6.90 -6.52 -33.87
CA ARG A 145 -7.41 -6.52 -32.46
C ARG A 145 -8.40 -7.67 -32.18
N ARG A 146 -8.18 -8.86 -32.70
CA ARG A 146 -9.04 -10.01 -32.44
C ARG A 146 -8.90 -10.46 -30.97
N THR A 147 -10.04 -10.74 -30.32
CA THR A 147 -10.05 -11.32 -28.98
C THR A 147 -9.55 -12.76 -29.06
N VAL A 148 -8.41 -13.03 -28.42
CA VAL A 148 -7.76 -14.35 -28.40
C VAL A 148 -7.92 -15.06 -27.07
N ASP A 149 -8.28 -14.32 -26.01
CA ASP A 149 -8.46 -14.82 -24.65
C ASP A 149 -9.30 -13.86 -23.83
N ARG A 150 -9.67 -14.25 -22.59
CA ARG A 150 -10.38 -13.42 -21.63
C ARG A 150 -9.73 -13.55 -20.26
N ILE A 151 -9.42 -12.41 -19.63
CA ILE A 151 -9.02 -12.38 -18.21
C ILE A 151 -10.31 -12.41 -17.38
N LYS A 152 -10.49 -13.45 -16.62
CA LYS A 152 -11.61 -13.63 -15.70
C LYS A 152 -11.30 -12.89 -14.39
N ALA A 153 -11.69 -11.63 -14.30
CA ALA A 153 -11.49 -10.84 -13.09
C ALA A 153 -12.46 -11.25 -11.97
N VAL A 154 -13.70 -11.55 -12.35
CA VAL A 154 -14.73 -12.13 -11.49
C VAL A 154 -15.43 -13.22 -12.30
N ASP A 155 -15.65 -14.39 -11.70
CA ASP A 155 -16.19 -15.55 -12.41
C ASP A 155 -17.13 -16.34 -11.50
N GLY A 156 -18.42 -16.00 -11.56
CA GLY A 156 -19.48 -16.68 -10.82
C GLY A 156 -19.49 -16.37 -9.31
N VAL A 157 -19.50 -15.09 -8.92
CA VAL A 157 -19.53 -14.68 -7.51
C VAL A 157 -20.94 -14.31 -7.08
N ASP A 158 -21.41 -14.91 -5.99
CA ASP A 158 -22.64 -14.56 -5.31
C ASP A 158 -22.36 -13.76 -4.05
N LEU A 159 -23.13 -12.70 -3.84
CA LEU A 159 -23.05 -11.94 -2.60
C LEU A 159 -24.42 -11.32 -2.23
N ALA A 160 -24.66 -11.14 -0.94
CA ALA A 160 -25.82 -10.44 -0.43
C ALA A 160 -25.40 -9.47 0.67
N ILE A 161 -25.92 -8.24 0.63
CA ILE A 161 -25.64 -7.19 1.62
C ILE A 161 -26.94 -6.79 2.29
N GLN A 162 -26.96 -6.86 3.62
CA GLN A 162 -28.08 -6.40 4.44
C GLN A 162 -28.00 -4.90 4.68
N ARG A 163 -29.15 -4.27 4.98
CA ARG A 163 -29.17 -2.84 5.34
C ARG A 163 -28.35 -2.58 6.60
N GLY A 164 -27.38 -1.66 6.54
CA GLY A 164 -26.47 -1.34 7.62
C GLY A 164 -25.26 -2.29 7.76
N GLN A 165 -25.13 -3.27 6.89
CA GLN A 165 -23.95 -4.13 6.80
C GLN A 165 -22.82 -3.41 6.02
N VAL A 166 -21.57 -3.59 6.47
CA VAL A 166 -20.33 -3.16 5.78
C VAL A 166 -19.43 -4.36 5.67
#